data_63a49edd1640904cf24d6407ab481d29
#
_entry.id   63a49edd1640904cf24d6407ab481d29
#
_cell.length_a   1.000
_cell.length_b   1.000
_cell.length_c   1.000
_cell.angle_alpha   90.00
_cell.angle_beta   90.00
_cell.angle_gamma   90.00
#
_symmetry.space_group_name_H-M   'P 1'
#
loop_
_entity.id
_entity.type
_entity.pdbx_description
1 polymer ?
#
loop_
_entity_poly.entity_id
_entity_poly.type
_entity_poly.pdbx_seq_one_letter_code
_entity_poly.pdbx_strand_id
1 'polypeptide(L)'
;MSEPDDEQANEVCIVDDDPSVLKSMHYLLASEGFKVRPFNKAEDFLAYAGAHHVPVVVTDIWMDQVTGLELLARLCAISPRTKVIVITAREDLAARATAMAIGPVAFFMKPFNDEKFLAAVRDALG
;
A
#
# COMPACT_ATOMS: atom_id res chain seq x y z
N MET A 1 -5.05 -25.03 -14.76
CA MET A 1 -3.97 -24.13 -15.21
C MET A 1 -4.13 -22.81 -14.48
N SER A 2 -3.08 -22.36 -13.83
CA SER A 2 -3.18 -21.08 -13.14
C SER A 2 -3.02 -19.92 -14.12
N GLU A 3 -3.86 -18.94 -13.97
CA GLU A 3 -3.73 -17.71 -14.73
C GLU A 3 -2.56 -16.91 -14.19
N PRO A 4 -1.87 -16.09 -15.02
CA PRO A 4 -0.84 -15.19 -14.48
C PRO A 4 -1.35 -14.30 -13.36
N ASP A 5 -2.64 -13.92 -13.41
CA ASP A 5 -3.27 -13.09 -12.39
C ASP A 5 -3.42 -13.81 -11.05
N ASP A 6 -3.50 -15.14 -11.06
CA ASP A 6 -3.63 -15.91 -9.83
C ASP A 6 -2.41 -15.75 -8.93
N GLU A 7 -1.22 -15.63 -9.52
CA GLU A 7 -0.01 -15.41 -8.74
C GLU A 7 0.02 -14.06 -8.06
N GLN A 8 -0.67 -13.08 -8.65
CA GLN A 8 -0.72 -11.72 -8.13
C GLN A 8 -1.99 -11.41 -7.35
N ALA A 9 -2.99 -12.28 -7.44
CA ALA A 9 -4.30 -12.03 -6.82
C ALA A 9 -4.24 -11.87 -5.31
N ASN A 10 -3.20 -12.41 -4.68
CA ASN A 10 -2.98 -12.38 -3.24
C ASN A 10 -1.74 -11.54 -2.87
N GLU A 11 -1.24 -10.76 -3.82
CA GLU A 11 -0.03 -9.96 -3.60
C GLU A 11 -0.37 -8.62 -3.00
N VAL A 12 0.34 -8.27 -1.95
CA VAL A 12 0.26 -6.97 -1.30
C VAL A 12 1.61 -6.29 -1.44
N CYS A 13 1.63 -5.15 -2.11
CA CYS A 13 2.82 -4.33 -2.18
C CYS A 13 2.85 -3.40 -0.98
N ILE A 14 4.02 -3.18 -0.41
CA ILE A 14 4.19 -2.24 0.69
C ILE A 14 5.30 -1.25 0.31
N VAL A 15 5.07 0.02 0.59
CA VAL A 15 6.00 1.10 0.26
C VAL A 15 6.27 1.93 1.50
N ASP A 16 7.51 1.95 1.93
CA ASP A 16 7.94 2.77 3.07
C ASP A 16 9.46 2.93 2.99
N ASP A 17 9.96 4.13 3.24
CA ASP A 17 11.40 4.36 3.19
C ASP A 17 12.11 3.94 4.48
N ASP A 18 11.37 3.55 5.51
CA ASP A 18 11.94 3.03 6.76
C ASP A 18 12.07 1.51 6.67
N PRO A 19 13.31 0.97 6.67
CA PRO A 19 13.50 -0.48 6.56
C PRO A 19 12.87 -1.27 7.71
N SER A 20 12.81 -0.69 8.90
CA SER A 20 12.21 -1.35 10.07
C SER A 20 10.71 -1.53 9.89
N VAL A 21 10.06 -0.50 9.37
CA VAL A 21 8.62 -0.55 9.09
C VAL A 21 8.32 -1.56 8.01
N LEU A 22 9.10 -1.55 6.92
CA LEU A 22 8.94 -2.53 5.84
C LEU A 22 9.07 -3.95 6.36
N LYS A 23 10.07 -4.21 7.18
CA LYS A 23 10.32 -5.53 7.73
C LYS A 23 9.17 -5.99 8.62
N SER A 24 8.69 -5.12 9.49
CA SER A 24 7.59 -5.44 10.39
C SER A 24 6.30 -5.72 9.64
N MET A 25 5.97 -4.90 8.65
CA MET A 25 4.79 -5.09 7.84
C MET A 25 4.88 -6.35 6.98
N HIS A 26 6.05 -6.59 6.40
CA HIS A 26 6.28 -7.79 5.62
C HIS A 26 6.01 -9.02 6.49
N TYR A 27 6.58 -9.04 7.69
CA TYR A 27 6.41 -10.16 8.61
C TYR A 27 4.94 -10.37 8.96
N LEU A 28 4.24 -9.30 9.32
CA LEU A 28 2.83 -9.38 9.68
C LEU A 28 1.97 -9.95 8.56
N LEU A 29 2.13 -9.41 7.36
CA LEU A 29 1.32 -9.84 6.22
C LEU A 29 1.69 -11.26 5.76
N ALA A 30 2.99 -11.58 5.73
CA ALA A 30 3.44 -12.91 5.34
C ALA A 30 2.94 -13.98 6.30
N SER A 31 2.88 -13.66 7.60
CA SER A 31 2.39 -14.60 8.62
C SER A 31 0.92 -14.95 8.41
N GLU A 32 0.18 -14.10 7.72
CA GLU A 32 -1.24 -14.34 7.41
C GLU A 32 -1.44 -14.94 6.01
N GLY A 33 -0.37 -15.35 5.35
CA GLY A 33 -0.45 -16.05 4.08
C GLY A 33 -0.46 -15.16 2.85
N PHE A 34 -0.31 -13.85 3.00
CA PHE A 34 -0.23 -12.96 1.85
C PHE A 34 1.15 -13.01 1.21
N LYS A 35 1.19 -12.88 -0.10
CA LYS A 35 2.44 -12.64 -0.81
C LYS A 35 2.78 -11.16 -0.68
N VAL A 36 3.96 -10.85 -0.20
CA VAL A 36 4.34 -9.47 0.10
C VAL A 36 5.50 -9.05 -0.78
N ARG A 37 5.36 -7.89 -1.39
CA ARG A 37 6.43 -7.31 -2.21
C ARG A 37 6.76 -5.93 -1.64
N PRO A 38 7.91 -5.81 -0.96
CA PRO A 38 8.29 -4.53 -0.35
C PRO A 38 9.05 -3.63 -1.32
N PHE A 39 8.84 -2.34 -1.17
CA PHE A 39 9.58 -1.30 -1.89
C PHE A 39 9.99 -0.24 -0.88
N ASN A 40 11.27 0.14 -0.91
CA ASN A 40 11.75 1.22 -0.07
C ASN A 40 11.76 2.58 -0.79
N LYS A 41 11.37 2.58 -2.06
CA LYS A 41 11.26 3.80 -2.86
C LYS A 41 9.97 3.78 -3.65
N ALA A 42 9.25 4.90 -3.61
CA ALA A 42 7.99 5.03 -4.33
C ALA A 42 8.18 4.90 -5.85
N GLU A 43 9.29 5.42 -6.38
CA GLU A 43 9.57 5.34 -7.82
C GLU A 43 9.69 3.89 -8.30
N ASP A 44 10.35 3.05 -7.51
CA ASP A 44 10.49 1.63 -7.85
C ASP A 44 9.13 0.93 -7.85
N PHE A 45 8.29 1.25 -6.87
CA PHE A 45 6.94 0.73 -6.83
C PHE A 45 6.11 1.18 -8.03
N LEU A 46 6.20 2.46 -8.37
CA LEU A 46 5.43 3.01 -9.51
C LEU A 46 5.83 2.35 -10.82
N ALA A 47 7.13 2.10 -11.01
CA ALA A 47 7.62 1.37 -12.18
C ALA A 47 7.05 -0.05 -12.23
N TYR A 48 7.01 -0.72 -11.10
CA TYR A 48 6.43 -2.06 -11.01
C TYR A 48 4.94 -2.04 -11.32
N ALA A 49 4.20 -1.08 -10.76
CA ALA A 49 2.76 -0.97 -10.94
C ALA A 49 2.38 -0.63 -12.40
N GLY A 50 3.27 0.05 -13.10
CA GLY A 50 3.07 0.34 -14.53
C GLY A 50 3.23 -0.89 -15.42
N ALA A 51 3.94 -1.92 -14.95
CA ALA A 51 4.24 -3.12 -15.71
C ALA A 51 3.46 -4.35 -15.24
N HIS A 52 2.91 -4.32 -14.03
CA HIS A 52 2.23 -5.47 -13.44
C HIS A 52 0.93 -5.05 -12.78
N HIS A 53 -0.03 -5.96 -12.73
CA HIS A 53 -1.24 -5.71 -11.96
C HIS A 53 -0.92 -5.80 -10.47
N VAL A 54 -1.28 -4.77 -9.72
CA VAL A 54 -1.10 -4.73 -8.27
C VAL A 54 -2.49 -4.65 -7.63
N PRO A 55 -2.94 -5.70 -6.95
CA PRO A 55 -4.27 -5.65 -6.31
C PRO A 55 -4.34 -4.64 -5.17
N VAL A 56 -3.34 -4.64 -4.29
CA VAL A 56 -3.34 -3.80 -3.09
C VAL A 56 -1.94 -3.26 -2.84
N VAL A 57 -1.86 -1.99 -2.47
CA VAL A 57 -0.62 -1.39 -1.98
C VAL A 57 -0.89 -0.71 -0.65
N VAL A 58 0.04 -0.87 0.29
CA VAL A 58 0.04 -0.19 1.57
C VAL A 58 1.18 0.82 1.55
N THR A 59 0.90 2.08 1.77
CA THR A 59 1.93 3.13 1.70
C THR A 59 1.82 4.12 2.86
N ASP A 60 2.97 4.62 3.29
CA ASP A 60 3.04 5.76 4.20
C ASP A 60 2.86 7.05 3.38
N ILE A 61 2.34 8.09 4.01
CA ILE A 61 2.27 9.43 3.39
C ILE A 61 3.65 10.10 3.39
N TRP A 62 4.39 9.92 4.47
CA TRP A 62 5.64 10.66 4.70
C TRP A 62 6.84 9.81 4.27
N MET A 63 7.32 10.09 3.06
CA MET A 63 8.51 9.47 2.48
C MET A 63 9.40 10.55 1.86
N ASP A 64 10.67 10.23 1.65
CA ASP A 64 11.65 11.24 1.30
C ASP A 64 11.39 11.92 -0.06
N GLN A 65 11.48 11.24 -1.14
CA GLN A 65 11.46 11.87 -2.46
C GLN A 65 10.06 12.06 -3.03
N VAL A 66 9.30 10.98 -3.05
CA VAL A 66 7.91 11.01 -3.51
C VAL A 66 7.03 10.74 -2.31
N THR A 67 6.16 11.67 -1.97
CA THR A 67 5.24 11.48 -0.85
C THR A 67 4.19 10.42 -1.18
N GLY A 68 3.58 9.85 -0.14
CA GLY A 68 2.47 8.94 -0.35
C GLY A 68 1.29 9.58 -1.07
N LEU A 69 1.11 10.89 -0.93
CA LEU A 69 0.07 11.62 -1.65
C LEU A 69 0.36 11.67 -3.14
N GLU A 70 1.60 11.94 -3.52
CA GLU A 70 2.02 11.90 -4.92
C GLU A 70 1.89 10.50 -5.50
N LEU A 71 2.32 9.50 -4.73
CA LEU A 71 2.20 8.11 -5.14
C LEU A 71 0.74 7.75 -5.40
N LEU A 72 -0.15 8.11 -4.49
CA LEU A 72 -1.59 7.85 -4.61
C LEU A 72 -2.16 8.51 -5.87
N ALA A 73 -1.81 9.78 -6.10
CA ALA A 73 -2.29 10.51 -7.27
C ALA A 73 -1.78 9.89 -8.58
N ARG A 74 -0.49 9.56 -8.64
CA ARG A 74 0.10 8.95 -9.83
C ARG A 74 -0.47 7.56 -10.09
N LEU A 75 -0.72 6.82 -9.02
CA LEU A 75 -1.28 5.48 -9.14
C LEU A 75 -2.70 5.49 -9.71
N CYS A 76 -3.50 6.51 -9.36
CA CYS A 76 -4.84 6.66 -9.93
C CYS A 76 -4.80 6.77 -11.46
N ALA A 77 -3.73 7.35 -12.00
CA ALA A 77 -3.58 7.49 -13.44
C ALA A 77 -3.06 6.22 -14.11
N ILE A 78 -2.09 5.54 -13.49
CA ILE A 78 -1.43 4.40 -14.13
C ILE A 78 -2.03 3.06 -13.76
N SER A 79 -2.69 2.96 -12.61
CA SER A 79 -3.26 1.70 -12.14
C SER A 79 -4.52 1.95 -11.31
N PRO A 80 -5.61 2.40 -11.95
CA PRO A 80 -6.82 2.80 -11.21
C PRO A 80 -7.51 1.66 -10.48
N ARG A 81 -7.18 0.41 -10.79
CA ARG A 81 -7.77 -0.74 -10.11
C ARG A 81 -7.04 -1.12 -8.83
N THR A 82 -5.84 -0.60 -8.61
CA THR A 82 -5.09 -0.88 -7.40
C THR A 82 -5.77 -0.24 -6.20
N LYS A 83 -6.06 -1.04 -5.18
CA LYS A 83 -6.62 -0.53 -3.93
C LYS A 83 -5.48 -0.02 -3.07
N VAL A 84 -5.61 1.18 -2.53
CA VAL A 84 -4.57 1.82 -1.74
C VAL A 84 -4.99 1.91 -0.29
N ILE A 85 -4.14 1.42 0.60
CA ILE A 85 -4.28 1.59 2.05
C ILE A 85 -3.17 2.53 2.50
N VAL A 86 -3.57 3.62 3.13
CA VAL A 86 -2.61 4.61 3.63
C VAL A 86 -2.39 4.38 5.12
N ILE A 87 -1.14 4.37 5.55
CA ILE A 87 -0.77 4.33 6.95
C ILE A 87 0.15 5.51 7.25
N THR A 88 0.07 6.06 8.44
CA THR A 88 0.93 7.18 8.82
C THR A 88 1.11 7.24 10.34
N ALA A 89 2.30 7.65 10.78
CA ALA A 89 2.57 7.92 12.20
C ALA A 89 2.37 9.38 12.56
N ARG A 90 2.22 10.24 11.56
CA ARG A 90 2.11 11.69 11.77
C ARG A 90 0.70 12.15 11.45
N GLU A 91 0.04 12.77 12.41
CA GLU A 91 -1.25 13.38 12.17
C GLU A 91 -1.07 14.73 11.48
N ASP A 92 -1.75 14.89 10.36
CA ASP A 92 -1.77 16.12 9.60
C ASP A 92 -3.12 16.18 8.90
N LEU A 93 -3.98 17.06 9.38
CA LEU A 93 -5.36 17.12 8.89
C LEU A 93 -5.43 17.50 7.42
N ALA A 94 -4.54 18.38 6.96
CA ALA A 94 -4.50 18.77 5.55
C ALA A 94 -4.07 17.61 4.66
N ALA A 95 -3.03 16.88 5.07
CA ALA A 95 -2.57 15.72 4.31
C ALA A 95 -3.63 14.62 4.28
N ARG A 96 -4.30 14.39 5.41
CA ARG A 96 -5.38 13.40 5.49
C ARG A 96 -6.53 13.78 4.58
N ALA A 97 -6.94 15.03 4.59
CA ALA A 97 -8.04 15.52 3.75
C ALA A 97 -7.69 15.34 2.27
N THR A 98 -6.45 15.67 1.89
CA THR A 98 -5.98 15.50 0.52
C THR A 98 -5.99 14.02 0.12
N ALA A 99 -5.48 13.13 0.99
CA ALA A 99 -5.48 11.71 0.74
C ALA A 99 -6.91 11.17 0.55
N MET A 100 -7.80 11.53 1.45
CA MET A 100 -9.19 11.05 1.40
C MET A 100 -9.91 11.54 0.15
N ALA A 101 -9.59 12.73 -0.33
CA ALA A 101 -10.16 13.26 -1.56
C ALA A 101 -9.71 12.48 -2.80
N ILE A 102 -8.48 11.94 -2.78
CA ILE A 102 -7.97 11.10 -3.87
C ILE A 102 -8.63 9.72 -3.84
N GLY A 103 -8.87 9.18 -2.65
CA GLY A 103 -9.71 8.00 -2.46
C GLY A 103 -9.02 6.67 -2.15
N PRO A 104 -8.22 6.59 -1.06
CA PRO A 104 -7.76 5.28 -0.60
C PRO A 104 -8.95 4.48 -0.05
N VAL A 105 -8.83 3.15 -0.05
CA VAL A 105 -9.88 2.31 0.51
C VAL A 105 -9.84 2.26 2.03
N ALA A 106 -8.70 2.58 2.64
CA ALA A 106 -8.56 2.66 4.09
C ALA A 106 -7.42 3.59 4.47
N PHE A 107 -7.50 4.14 5.68
CA PHE A 107 -6.52 5.06 6.21
C PHE A 107 -6.31 4.70 7.69
N PHE A 108 -5.05 4.41 8.07
CA PHE A 108 -4.73 4.05 9.45
C PHE A 108 -3.66 4.96 10.03
N MET A 109 -3.83 5.32 11.30
CA MET A 109 -2.80 6.01 12.08
C MET A 109 -2.02 4.98 12.88
N LYS A 110 -0.70 5.11 12.92
CA LYS A 110 0.14 4.27 13.79
C LYS A 110 0.10 4.79 15.23
N PRO A 111 0.08 3.93 16.25
CA PRO A 111 -0.07 2.48 16.15
C PRO A 111 -1.51 2.10 15.80
N PHE A 112 -1.68 1.12 14.94
CA PHE A 112 -3.00 0.66 14.54
C PHE A 112 -3.24 -0.78 15.02
N ASN A 113 -4.51 -1.16 15.03
CA ASN A 113 -4.91 -2.52 15.39
C ASN A 113 -4.59 -3.46 14.25
N ASP A 114 -3.78 -4.49 14.50
CA ASP A 114 -3.35 -5.43 13.47
C ASP A 114 -4.52 -6.16 12.82
N GLU A 115 -5.52 -6.55 13.61
CA GLU A 115 -6.68 -7.26 13.07
C GLU A 115 -7.51 -6.39 12.13
N LYS A 116 -7.69 -5.13 12.48
CA LYS A 116 -8.41 -4.18 11.62
C LYS A 116 -7.64 -3.91 10.34
N PHE A 117 -6.32 -3.79 10.44
CA PHE A 117 -5.47 -3.61 9.27
C PHE A 117 -5.54 -4.83 8.35
N LEU A 118 -5.40 -6.03 8.91
CA LEU A 118 -5.47 -7.26 8.13
C LEU A 118 -6.84 -7.45 7.49
N ALA A 119 -7.91 -7.08 8.20
CA ALA A 119 -9.26 -7.14 7.63
C ALA A 119 -9.39 -6.19 6.44
N ALA A 120 -8.82 -4.99 6.52
CA ALA A 120 -8.84 -4.03 5.42
C ALA A 120 -8.09 -4.58 4.20
N VAL A 121 -6.96 -5.25 4.43
CA VAL A 121 -6.19 -5.88 3.35
C VAL A 121 -7.02 -6.98 2.68
N ARG A 122 -7.65 -7.85 3.48
CA ARG A 122 -8.50 -8.92 2.94
C ARG A 122 -9.66 -8.37 2.13
N ASP A 123 -10.32 -7.35 2.64
CA ASP A 123 -11.43 -6.71 1.96
C ASP A 123 -10.98 -6.09 0.64
N ALA A 124 -9.81 -5.47 0.63
CA ALA A 124 -9.26 -4.85 -0.58
C ALA A 124 -8.89 -5.88 -1.64
N LEU A 125 -8.44 -7.06 -1.22
CA LEU A 125 -8.14 -8.15 -2.16
C LEU A 125 -9.41 -8.79 -2.72
N GLY A 126 -10.53 -8.58 -2.08
CA GLY A 126 -11.81 -9.09 -2.53
C GLY A 126 -12.08 -10.47 -2.07
#